data_4fd3dcc0ac5170a5ae4cd9ec6631dbb7
#
_entry.id   4fd3dcc0ac5170a5ae4cd9ec6631dbb7
#
_cell.length_a   1.000
_cell.length_b   1.000
_cell.length_c   1.000
_cell.angle_alpha   90.00
_cell.angle_beta   90.00
_cell.angle_gamma   90.00
#
_symmetry.space_group_name_H-M   'P 1'
#
loop_
_entity.id
_entity.type
_entity.pdbx_description
1 polymer ?
#
loop_
_entity_poly.entity_id
_entity_poly.type
_entity_poly.pdbx_seq_one_letter_code
_entity_poly.pdbx_strand_id
1 'polypeptide(L)'
;MSKSKFGPLVGAIDEGTSSCRFLAFASNTAEVLTYHQREVRLIYPREGWVEQDPLEVMEAVHECIERTVANLRHLDIDPSALVATGISNQRETTVVWDKLTGKPLYNAIGQWCSVSSWVDTVSYCVDNVSFCGDTV
;
A
#
# COMPACT_ATOMS: atom_id res chain seq x y z
N MET A 1 34.68 5.69 2.68
CA MET A 1 33.22 5.37 2.82
C MET A 1 32.85 5.57 4.27
N SER A 2 32.05 6.56 4.56
CA SER A 2 31.46 6.73 5.90
C SER A 2 30.54 5.55 6.16
N LYS A 3 30.86 4.69 7.15
CA LYS A 3 29.89 3.69 7.62
C LYS A 3 28.71 4.46 8.18
N SER A 4 27.53 4.28 7.60
CA SER A 4 26.31 4.84 8.12
C SER A 4 26.23 4.50 9.63
N LYS A 5 25.98 5.49 10.46
CA LYS A 5 25.81 5.35 11.92
C LYS A 5 24.81 4.25 12.29
N PHE A 6 23.84 4.00 11.40
CA PHE A 6 22.72 3.08 11.61
C PHE A 6 22.87 1.76 10.83
N GLY A 7 23.98 1.55 10.08
CA GLY A 7 24.14 0.39 9.20
C GLY A 7 23.18 0.42 8.01
N PRO A 8 22.91 -0.75 7.40
CA PRO A 8 21.90 -0.86 6.36
C PRO A 8 20.50 -0.58 6.91
N LEU A 9 19.64 0.02 6.08
CA LEU A 9 18.28 0.35 6.42
C LEU A 9 17.31 -0.62 5.72
N VAL A 10 16.16 -0.82 6.34
CA VAL A 10 15.03 -1.57 5.76
C VAL A 10 13.80 -0.68 5.74
N GLY A 11 13.11 -0.64 4.60
CA GLY A 11 11.82 0.01 4.46
C GLY A 11 10.66 -0.95 4.75
N ALA A 12 9.54 -0.42 5.21
CA ALA A 12 8.29 -1.15 5.31
C ALA A 12 7.14 -0.29 4.79
N ILE A 13 6.42 -0.80 3.79
CA ILE A 13 5.14 -0.27 3.36
C ILE A 13 4.07 -0.97 4.21
N ASP A 14 3.30 -0.19 4.94
CA ASP A 14 2.13 -0.66 5.69
C ASP A 14 0.89 -0.02 5.08
N GLU A 15 0.24 -0.76 4.17
CA GLU A 15 -0.98 -0.34 3.49
C GLU A 15 -2.18 -0.88 4.27
N GLY A 16 -2.75 -0.04 5.14
CA GLY A 16 -3.91 -0.38 5.96
C GLY A 16 -5.23 0.08 5.33
N THR A 17 -6.34 -0.29 5.97
CA THR A 17 -7.69 0.01 5.47
C THR A 17 -7.99 1.52 5.44
N SER A 18 -7.48 2.29 6.38
CA SER A 18 -7.76 3.73 6.50
C SER A 18 -6.55 4.62 6.28
N SER A 19 -5.37 4.07 6.26
CA SER A 19 -4.13 4.84 6.09
C SER A 19 -3.01 3.98 5.54
N CYS A 20 -2.12 4.63 4.82
CA CYS A 20 -0.88 4.08 4.32
C CYS A 20 0.30 4.66 5.08
N ARG A 21 1.35 3.87 5.31
CA ARG A 21 2.60 4.32 5.94
C ARG A 21 3.80 3.77 5.18
N PHE A 22 4.88 4.51 5.22
CA PHE A 22 6.20 3.99 4.91
C PHE A 22 7.14 4.30 6.06
N LEU A 23 7.79 3.28 6.59
CA LEU A 23 8.69 3.36 7.72
C LEU A 23 10.11 2.98 7.28
N ALA A 24 11.10 3.67 7.82
CA ALA A 24 12.51 3.33 7.63
C ALA A 24 13.11 2.87 8.97
N PHE A 25 13.71 1.69 8.97
CA PHE A 25 14.30 1.06 10.14
C PHE A 25 15.81 0.91 10.00
N ALA A 26 16.51 1.01 11.12
CA ALA A 26 17.86 0.49 11.24
C ALA A 26 17.81 -1.04 11.33
N SER A 27 18.41 -1.75 10.36
CA SER A 27 18.29 -3.23 10.29
C SER A 27 18.87 -3.96 11.49
N ASN A 28 19.89 -3.37 12.12
CA ASN A 28 20.61 -4.01 13.24
C ASN A 28 19.86 -3.92 14.58
N THR A 29 19.04 -2.88 14.77
CA THR A 29 18.37 -2.59 16.05
C THR A 29 16.85 -2.69 15.95
N ALA A 30 16.30 -2.75 14.73
CA ALA A 30 14.88 -2.59 14.44
C ALA A 30 14.29 -1.25 14.93
N GLU A 31 15.14 -0.25 15.16
CA GLU A 31 14.72 1.10 15.53
C GLU A 31 14.08 1.80 14.33
N VAL A 32 12.90 2.38 14.53
CA VAL A 32 12.26 3.25 13.53
C VAL A 32 12.97 4.59 13.52
N LEU A 33 13.60 4.91 12.41
CA LEU A 33 14.35 6.17 12.24
C LEU A 33 13.43 7.32 11.83
N THR A 34 12.53 7.04 10.93
CA THR A 34 11.51 8.00 10.46
C THR A 34 10.39 7.27 9.71
N TYR A 35 9.27 7.94 9.57
CA TYR A 35 8.13 7.46 8.79
C TYR A 35 7.30 8.62 8.28
N HIS A 36 6.42 8.33 7.33
CA HIS A 36 5.32 9.20 6.94
C HIS A 36 4.03 8.37 6.82
N GLN A 37 2.91 8.99 7.14
CA GLN A 37 1.59 8.39 7.06
C GLN A 37 0.65 9.32 6.29
N ARG A 38 -0.19 8.73 5.44
CA ARG A 38 -1.29 9.40 4.76
C ARG A 38 -2.58 8.61 4.94
N GLU A 39 -3.67 9.30 5.21
CA GLU A 39 -5.01 8.70 5.21
C GLU A 39 -5.45 8.39 3.78
N VAL A 40 -6.19 7.29 3.63
CA VAL A 40 -6.84 6.88 2.38
C VAL A 40 -8.35 6.95 2.60
N ARG A 41 -9.04 7.57 1.65
CA ARG A 41 -10.47 7.78 1.75
C ARG A 41 -11.24 6.48 1.57
N LEU A 42 -12.21 6.23 2.45
CA LEU A 42 -13.22 5.20 2.30
C LEU A 42 -14.44 5.78 1.58
N ILE A 43 -14.96 5.03 0.62
CA ILE A 43 -16.14 5.37 -0.18
C ILE A 43 -17.27 4.43 0.25
N TYR A 44 -18.44 5.00 0.52
CA TYR A 44 -19.63 4.27 0.97
C TYR A 44 -20.77 4.48 -0.04
N PRO A 45 -20.79 3.74 -1.17
CA PRO A 45 -21.80 3.94 -2.21
C PRO A 45 -23.22 3.60 -1.74
N ARG A 46 -23.31 2.63 -0.83
CA ARG A 46 -24.57 2.14 -0.23
C ARG A 46 -24.29 1.66 1.19
N GLU A 47 -25.36 1.48 1.97
CA GLU A 47 -25.26 0.87 3.29
C GLU A 47 -24.61 -0.53 3.21
N GLY A 48 -23.60 -0.76 4.04
CA GLY A 48 -22.82 -2.00 4.08
C GLY A 48 -21.78 -2.16 2.97
N TRP A 49 -21.60 -1.16 2.08
CA TRP A 49 -20.59 -1.19 1.04
C TRP A 49 -19.42 -0.27 1.42
N VAL A 50 -18.22 -0.82 1.32
CA VAL A 50 -16.99 -0.07 1.58
C VAL A 50 -16.03 -0.27 0.41
N GLU A 51 -15.66 0.82 -0.22
CA GLU A 51 -14.79 0.84 -1.39
C GLU A 51 -13.64 1.82 -1.20
N GLN A 52 -12.58 1.64 -1.96
CA GLN A 52 -11.45 2.56 -2.06
C GLN A 52 -11.07 2.74 -3.53
N ASP A 53 -10.55 3.93 -3.87
CA ASP A 53 -9.94 4.14 -5.18
C ASP A 53 -8.53 3.56 -5.19
N PRO A 54 -8.24 2.54 -6.03
CA PRO A 54 -6.91 1.93 -6.10
C PRO A 54 -5.80 2.92 -6.49
N LEU A 55 -6.14 3.94 -7.28
CA LEU A 55 -5.18 4.97 -7.69
C LEU A 55 -4.83 5.89 -6.51
N GLU A 56 -5.83 6.25 -5.70
CA GLU A 56 -5.59 7.03 -4.47
C GLU A 56 -4.72 6.25 -3.46
N VAL A 57 -4.92 4.93 -3.35
CA VAL A 57 -4.06 4.06 -2.53
C VAL A 57 -2.62 4.10 -3.03
N MET A 58 -2.40 3.96 -4.34
CA MET A 58 -1.07 4.02 -4.94
C MET A 58 -0.40 5.39 -4.76
N GLU A 59 -1.16 6.47 -4.91
CA GLU A 59 -0.66 7.83 -4.62
C GLU A 59 -0.24 7.98 -3.15
N ALA A 60 -1.03 7.43 -2.22
CA ALA A 60 -0.70 7.47 -0.80
C ALA A 60 0.60 6.72 -0.50
N VAL A 61 0.80 5.54 -1.11
CA VAL A 61 2.06 4.77 -0.99
C VAL A 61 3.24 5.58 -1.51
N HIS A 62 3.14 6.16 -2.70
CA HIS A 62 4.21 6.95 -3.30
C HIS A 62 4.55 8.18 -2.44
N GLU A 63 3.54 8.92 -1.99
CA GLU A 63 3.76 10.07 -1.10
C GLU A 63 4.45 9.65 0.20
N CYS A 64 4.03 8.55 0.82
CA CYS A 64 4.66 8.06 2.04
C CYS A 64 6.13 7.72 1.84
N ILE A 65 6.48 7.09 0.70
CA ILE A 65 7.88 6.78 0.36
C ILE A 65 8.67 8.08 0.16
N GLU A 66 8.19 9.00 -0.67
CA GLU A 66 8.88 10.25 -0.99
C GLU A 66 9.14 11.10 0.25
N ARG A 67 8.12 11.24 1.11
CA ARG A 67 8.22 12.00 2.37
C ARG A 67 9.20 11.36 3.35
N THR A 68 9.16 10.04 3.50
CA THR A 68 10.09 9.33 4.37
C THR A 68 11.54 9.44 3.86
N VAL A 69 11.74 9.34 2.55
CA VAL A 69 13.05 9.56 1.93
C VAL A 69 13.54 11.00 2.14
N ALA A 70 12.66 11.99 2.02
CA ALA A 70 13.00 13.38 2.34
C ALA A 70 13.38 13.55 3.82
N ASN A 71 12.63 12.92 4.73
CA ASN A 71 12.93 12.94 6.16
C ASN A 71 14.30 12.32 6.47
N LEU A 72 14.68 11.20 5.83
CA LEU A 72 16.00 10.60 5.99
C LEU A 72 17.11 11.60 5.63
N ARG A 73 16.95 12.33 4.51
CA ARG A 73 17.91 13.38 4.11
C ARG A 73 18.00 14.51 5.13
N HIS A 74 16.87 14.93 5.72
CA HIS A 74 16.85 15.94 6.79
C HIS A 74 17.54 15.49 8.08
N LEU A 75 17.62 14.18 8.30
CA LEU A 75 18.33 13.56 9.42
C LEU A 75 19.80 13.25 9.10
N ASP A 76 20.31 13.72 7.96
CA ASP A 76 21.66 13.40 7.46
C ASP A 76 21.90 11.89 7.28
N ILE A 77 20.84 11.16 6.93
CA ILE A 77 20.88 9.74 6.63
C ILE A 77 20.74 9.55 5.12
N ASP A 78 21.70 8.84 4.52
CA ASP A 78 21.67 8.58 3.08
C ASP A 78 20.57 7.55 2.75
N PRO A 79 19.55 7.90 1.93
CA PRO A 79 18.50 6.96 1.53
C PRO A 79 19.01 5.76 0.73
N SER A 80 20.19 5.85 0.10
CA SER A 80 20.80 4.73 -0.61
C SER A 80 21.19 3.56 0.31
N ALA A 81 21.20 3.80 1.64
CA ALA A 81 21.35 2.76 2.65
C ALA A 81 20.13 1.84 2.78
N LEU A 82 18.97 2.18 2.20
CA LEU A 82 17.81 1.30 2.11
C LEU A 82 18.14 0.13 1.17
N VAL A 83 18.32 -1.05 1.71
CA VAL A 83 18.74 -2.26 0.96
C VAL A 83 17.59 -3.18 0.61
N ALA A 84 16.47 -3.06 1.32
CA ALA A 84 15.27 -3.86 1.09
C ALA A 84 14.02 -3.12 1.57
N THR A 85 12.86 -3.49 1.03
CA THR A 85 11.56 -3.02 1.49
C THR A 85 10.60 -4.20 1.57
N GLY A 86 9.96 -4.35 2.73
CA GLY A 86 8.84 -5.26 2.94
C GLY A 86 7.51 -4.56 2.70
N ILE A 87 6.48 -5.35 2.41
CA ILE A 87 5.11 -4.86 2.20
C ILE A 87 4.18 -5.64 3.12
N SER A 88 3.35 -4.91 3.85
CA SER A 88 2.18 -5.41 4.55
C SER A 88 0.97 -4.66 4.01
N ASN A 89 -0.07 -5.37 3.62
CA ASN A 89 -1.28 -4.77 3.06
C ASN A 89 -2.54 -5.22 3.80
N GLN A 90 -3.64 -4.50 3.58
CA GLN A 90 -4.95 -4.84 4.12
C GLN A 90 -5.41 -6.20 3.59
N ARG A 91 -6.07 -6.98 4.45
CA ARG A 91 -6.57 -8.32 4.11
C ARG A 91 -7.92 -8.25 3.41
N GLU A 92 -8.20 -9.24 2.56
CA GLU A 92 -9.51 -9.50 1.96
C GLU A 92 -10.08 -8.35 1.11
N THR A 93 -9.24 -7.38 0.72
CA THR A 93 -9.61 -6.34 -0.22
C THR A 93 -9.31 -6.79 -1.64
N THR A 94 -10.29 -6.71 -2.50
CA THR A 94 -10.18 -7.17 -3.89
C THR A 94 -10.06 -5.99 -4.85
N VAL A 95 -9.06 -6.02 -5.72
CA VAL A 95 -8.88 -5.09 -6.83
C VAL A 95 -8.88 -5.88 -8.13
N VAL A 96 -9.63 -5.38 -9.12
CA VAL A 96 -9.67 -5.94 -10.47
C VAL A 96 -9.16 -4.89 -11.45
N TRP A 97 -8.19 -5.27 -12.30
CA TRP A 97 -7.60 -4.35 -13.27
C TRP A 97 -7.43 -5.00 -14.64
N ASP A 98 -7.37 -4.16 -15.66
CA ASP A 98 -7.05 -4.59 -17.02
C ASP A 98 -5.58 -5.00 -17.11
N LYS A 99 -5.34 -6.23 -17.52
CA LYS A 99 -3.99 -6.82 -17.57
C LYS A 99 -3.06 -6.11 -18.58
N LEU A 100 -3.63 -5.57 -19.66
CA LEU A 100 -2.84 -4.95 -20.72
C LEU A 100 -2.51 -3.50 -20.40
N THR A 101 -3.46 -2.77 -19.81
CA THR A 101 -3.31 -1.34 -19.53
C THR A 101 -2.91 -1.04 -18.08
N GLY A 102 -3.08 -2.00 -17.17
CA GLY A 102 -2.88 -1.82 -15.73
C GLY A 102 -3.93 -0.93 -15.06
N LYS A 103 -5.00 -0.54 -15.77
CA LYS A 103 -6.03 0.34 -15.22
C LYS A 103 -7.01 -0.44 -14.35
N PRO A 104 -7.35 0.06 -13.15
CA PRO A 104 -8.43 -0.54 -12.37
C PRO A 104 -9.75 -0.48 -13.15
N LEU A 105 -10.49 -1.56 -13.14
CA LEU A 105 -11.82 -1.65 -13.77
C LEU A 105 -12.92 -1.15 -12.85
N TYR A 106 -12.67 -1.21 -11.54
CA TYR A 106 -13.57 -0.75 -10.50
C TYR A 106 -12.79 -0.36 -9.25
N ASN A 107 -13.44 0.27 -8.28
CA ASN A 107 -12.87 0.53 -6.97
C ASN A 107 -12.46 -0.76 -6.27
N ALA A 108 -11.46 -0.69 -5.39
CA ALA A 108 -11.14 -1.77 -4.48
C ALA A 108 -12.31 -2.04 -3.54
N ILE A 109 -12.70 -3.32 -3.42
CA ILE A 109 -13.83 -3.74 -2.59
C ILE A 109 -13.28 -4.22 -1.26
N GLY A 110 -13.61 -3.49 -0.18
CA GLY A 110 -13.08 -3.75 1.15
C GLY A 110 -13.77 -4.91 1.88
N GLN A 111 -13.10 -5.44 2.89
CA GLN A 111 -13.52 -6.56 3.74
C GLN A 111 -14.92 -6.42 4.37
N TRP A 112 -15.37 -5.19 4.59
CA TRP A 112 -16.65 -4.90 5.23
C TRP A 112 -17.87 -5.00 4.29
N CYS A 113 -17.63 -5.18 3.00
CA CYS A 113 -18.72 -5.45 2.06
C CYS A 113 -19.26 -6.86 2.28
N SER A 114 -20.57 -6.99 2.47
CA SER A 114 -21.19 -8.30 2.48
C SER A 114 -21.06 -8.93 1.09
N VAL A 115 -20.29 -10.01 0.99
CA VAL A 115 -19.97 -10.71 -0.27
C VAL A 115 -21.21 -11.16 -1.05
N SER A 116 -22.34 -11.33 -0.35
CA SER A 116 -23.60 -11.82 -0.94
C SER A 116 -24.21 -10.91 -2.01
N SER A 117 -23.84 -9.62 -2.05
CA SER A 117 -24.39 -8.66 -3.04
C SER A 117 -23.52 -8.45 -4.27
N TRP A 118 -22.30 -9.04 -4.31
CA TRP A 118 -21.31 -8.80 -5.36
C TRP A 118 -21.19 -9.94 -6.38
N VAL A 119 -21.66 -11.13 -6.03
CA VAL A 119 -21.55 -12.32 -6.92
C VAL A 119 -22.20 -12.07 -8.28
N ASP A 120 -23.25 -11.26 -8.32
CA ASP A 120 -23.93 -10.95 -9.58
C ASP A 120 -23.18 -9.93 -10.46
N THR A 121 -22.30 -9.13 -9.88
CA THR A 121 -21.54 -8.08 -10.62
C THR A 121 -20.21 -8.59 -11.15
N VAL A 122 -19.59 -9.55 -10.48
CA VAL A 122 -18.29 -10.12 -10.89
C VAL A 122 -18.44 -11.16 -12.02
N SER A 123 -19.64 -11.66 -12.26
CA SER A 123 -19.92 -12.68 -13.27
C SER A 123 -19.66 -12.25 -14.73
N TYR A 124 -19.38 -10.98 -14.98
CA TYR A 124 -19.17 -10.43 -16.32
C TYR A 124 -17.74 -10.04 -16.65
N CYS A 125 -16.78 -10.29 -15.79
CA CYS A 125 -15.37 -10.00 -16.06
C CYS A 125 -14.65 -11.25 -16.56
N VAL A 126 -14.66 -11.46 -17.87
CA VAL A 126 -13.98 -12.62 -18.48
C VAL A 126 -12.94 -12.14 -19.49
N ASP A 127 -11.87 -12.87 -19.55
CA ASP A 127 -10.81 -13.04 -20.55
C ASP A 127 -9.54 -12.20 -20.41
N ASN A 128 -9.48 -11.06 -19.69
CA ASN A 128 -8.21 -10.32 -19.53
C ASN A 128 -8.01 -9.73 -18.11
N VAL A 129 -8.59 -10.36 -17.10
CA VAL A 129 -8.55 -9.87 -15.73
C VAL A 129 -7.59 -10.70 -14.89
N SER A 130 -6.69 -10.03 -14.18
CA SER A 130 -5.86 -10.64 -13.15
C SER A 130 -6.42 -10.31 -11.77
N PHE A 131 -6.61 -11.32 -10.95
CA PHE A 131 -6.98 -11.16 -9.55
C PHE A 131 -5.71 -11.07 -8.71
N CYS A 132 -5.57 -10.02 -7.91
CA CYS A 132 -4.62 -9.99 -6.82
C CYS A 132 -5.41 -10.32 -5.54
N GLY A 133 -5.43 -11.59 -5.18
CA GLY A 133 -5.90 -12.03 -3.88
C GLY A 133 -4.69 -12.37 -3.03
N ASP A 134 -4.72 -12.02 -1.75
CA ASP A 134 -3.72 -12.45 -0.80
C ASP A 134 -3.71 -13.98 -0.73
N THR A 135 -2.64 -14.57 -1.23
CA THR A 135 -2.28 -15.93 -0.81
C THR A 135 -1.36 -15.79 0.39
N VAL A 136 -1.85 -16.26 1.53
CA VAL A 136 -1.11 -16.48 2.77
C VAL A 136 0.12 -17.31 2.52
#